data_017418815671a7b3ca9ef8c2098b3235
#
_entry.id   017418815671a7b3ca9ef8c2098b3235
#
_cell.length_a   1.000
_cell.length_b   1.000
_cell.length_c   1.000
_cell.angle_alpha   90.00
_cell.angle_beta   90.00
_cell.angle_gamma   90.00
#
_symmetry.space_group_name_H-M   'P 1'
#
loop_
_entity.id
_entity.type
_entity.pdbx_description
1 polymer ?
#
loop_
_entity_poly.entity_id
_entity_poly.type
_entity_poly.pdbx_seq_one_letter_code
_entity_poly.pdbx_strand_id
1 'polypeptide(L)'
;MERIALFIDGANVYAAAKRLGWNFDHRKILEHFAGLGRLYNAFYYTAVPYPMDDKQKRFIDALTYMGYTVRTKPLRELTDDAGETHRRANLDIELVTDLLSTVNLYDTAVLLTGDGDFERPVEVLRSKGKRVMVASIPEMTSYELRNVADEYVDLKDIRASVERPGYRLPSELRGAETRPFYVTAPLGAEENDADEERRER
;
A
#
# COMPACT_ATOMS: atom_id res chain seq x y z
N MET A 1 -20.67 4.03 16.85
CA MET A 1 -20.14 3.54 15.57
C MET A 1 -18.63 3.53 15.69
N GLU A 2 -18.01 2.40 15.46
CA GLU A 2 -16.55 2.19 15.60
C GLU A 2 -15.79 3.10 14.62
N ARG A 3 -14.75 3.77 15.11
CA ARG A 3 -13.90 4.66 14.29
C ARG A 3 -12.78 3.83 13.69
N ILE A 4 -12.59 3.94 12.39
CA ILE A 4 -11.60 3.16 11.64
C ILE A 4 -10.52 4.07 11.10
N ALA A 5 -9.27 3.69 11.25
CA ALA A 5 -8.14 4.30 10.56
C ALA A 5 -7.48 3.30 9.63
N LEU A 6 -7.16 3.73 8.42
CA LEU A 6 -6.53 2.93 7.38
C LEU A 6 -5.06 3.36 7.22
N PHE A 7 -4.15 2.39 7.23
CA PHE A 7 -2.71 2.61 7.06
C PHE A 7 -2.22 1.72 5.93
N ILE A 8 -1.89 2.31 4.78
CA ILE A 8 -1.55 1.59 3.56
C ILE A 8 -0.07 1.74 3.25
N ASP A 9 0.67 0.65 3.41
CA ASP A 9 2.02 0.52 2.88
C ASP A 9 1.94 0.34 1.36
N GLY A 10 2.20 1.41 0.62
CA GLY A 10 2.09 1.43 -0.83
C GLY A 10 3.05 0.48 -1.52
N ALA A 11 4.25 0.25 -0.95
CA ALA A 11 5.22 -0.70 -1.49
C ALA A 11 4.70 -2.14 -1.35
N ASN A 12 4.13 -2.48 -0.20
CA ASN A 12 3.56 -3.79 0.07
C ASN A 12 2.33 -4.08 -0.81
N VAL A 13 1.42 -3.11 -0.94
CA VAL A 13 0.24 -3.22 -1.82
C VAL A 13 0.64 -3.38 -3.28
N TYR A 14 1.64 -2.64 -3.74
CA TYR A 14 2.17 -2.79 -5.09
C TYR A 14 2.79 -4.18 -5.33
N ALA A 15 3.61 -4.65 -4.40
CA ALA A 15 4.21 -5.98 -4.49
C ALA A 15 3.14 -7.08 -4.50
N ALA A 16 2.08 -6.93 -3.69
CA ALA A 16 0.93 -7.83 -3.70
C ALA A 16 0.21 -7.82 -5.05
N ALA A 17 -0.03 -6.64 -5.65
CA ALA A 17 -0.65 -6.52 -6.98
C ALA A 17 0.17 -7.26 -8.06
N LYS A 18 1.50 -7.10 -8.06
CA LYS A 18 2.40 -7.83 -8.98
C LYS A 18 2.27 -9.35 -8.82
N ARG A 19 2.25 -9.82 -7.58
CA ARG A 19 2.17 -11.25 -7.29
C ARG A 19 0.82 -11.85 -7.67
N LEU A 20 -0.25 -11.09 -7.46
CA LEU A 20 -1.61 -11.48 -7.78
C LEU A 20 -1.92 -11.39 -9.29
N GLY A 21 -1.17 -10.60 -10.05
CA GLY A 21 -1.40 -10.39 -11.48
C GLY A 21 -2.60 -9.48 -11.81
N TRP A 22 -3.12 -8.75 -10.82
CA TRP A 22 -4.17 -7.76 -10.98
C TRP A 22 -3.91 -6.54 -10.08
N ASN A 23 -4.54 -5.42 -10.36
CA ASN A 23 -4.26 -4.16 -9.67
C ASN A 23 -5.39 -3.75 -8.74
N PHE A 24 -5.05 -3.03 -7.69
CA PHE A 24 -6.00 -2.50 -6.73
C PHE A 24 -6.56 -1.15 -7.21
N ASP A 25 -7.85 -0.94 -6.95
CA ASP A 25 -8.49 0.36 -7.06
C ASP A 25 -8.47 1.04 -5.68
N HIS A 26 -7.72 2.11 -5.55
CA HIS A 26 -7.57 2.80 -4.25
C HIS A 26 -8.88 3.39 -3.74
N ARG A 27 -9.79 3.82 -4.62
CA ARG A 27 -11.13 4.27 -4.20
C ARG A 27 -11.92 3.11 -3.62
N LYS A 28 -11.90 1.97 -4.27
CA LYS A 28 -12.59 0.77 -3.80
C LYS A 28 -12.02 0.22 -2.49
N ILE A 29 -10.68 0.27 -2.32
CA ILE A 29 -10.04 -0.07 -1.03
C ILE A 29 -10.62 0.82 0.07
N LEU A 30 -10.64 2.14 -0.17
CA LEU A 30 -11.16 3.09 0.80
C LEU A 30 -12.63 2.81 1.13
N GLU A 31 -13.47 2.61 0.12
CA GLU A 31 -14.89 2.31 0.27
C GLU A 31 -15.14 1.00 1.03
N HIS A 32 -14.38 -0.05 0.69
CA HIS A 32 -14.50 -1.36 1.32
C HIS A 32 -14.25 -1.28 2.84
N PHE A 33 -13.12 -0.71 3.24
CA PHE A 33 -12.78 -0.63 4.66
C PHE A 33 -13.54 0.47 5.40
N ALA A 34 -13.91 1.56 4.75
CA ALA A 34 -14.81 2.57 5.32
C ALA A 34 -16.22 2.03 5.58
N GLY A 35 -16.62 0.99 4.85
CA GLY A 35 -17.91 0.28 5.08
C GLY A 35 -17.97 -0.45 6.43
N LEU A 36 -16.85 -0.71 7.08
CA LEU A 36 -16.80 -1.39 8.39
C LEU A 36 -17.16 -0.46 9.56
N GLY A 37 -17.12 0.86 9.37
CA GLY A 37 -17.42 1.82 10.44
C GLY A 37 -17.29 3.27 9.99
N ARG A 38 -17.10 4.19 10.95
CA ARG A 38 -16.84 5.59 10.64
C ARG A 38 -15.35 5.78 10.35
N LEU A 39 -15.00 6.07 9.11
CA LEU A 39 -13.62 6.39 8.75
C LEU A 39 -13.16 7.64 9.50
N TYR A 40 -12.09 7.51 10.29
CA TYR A 40 -11.37 8.62 10.88
C TYR A 40 -10.41 9.23 9.85
N ASN A 41 -9.53 8.41 9.28
CA ASN A 41 -8.58 8.82 8.25
C ASN A 41 -8.07 7.60 7.48
N ALA A 42 -7.54 7.85 6.29
CA ALA A 42 -6.81 6.88 5.49
C ALA A 42 -5.43 7.43 5.13
N PHE A 43 -4.39 6.78 5.59
CA PHE A 43 -3.00 7.14 5.32
C PHE A 43 -2.44 6.26 4.21
N TYR A 44 -1.69 6.86 3.31
CA TYR A 44 -1.00 6.15 2.23
C TYR A 44 0.48 6.52 2.22
N TYR A 45 1.35 5.52 2.35
CA TYR A 45 2.80 5.69 2.45
C TYR A 45 3.45 5.23 1.15
N THR A 46 4.21 6.09 0.49
CA THR A 46 4.86 5.74 -0.77
C THR A 46 6.19 6.46 -0.96
N ALA A 47 7.16 5.74 -1.51
CA ALA A 47 8.39 6.34 -1.97
C ALA A 47 8.17 7.00 -3.34
N VAL A 48 8.89 8.10 -3.58
CA VAL A 48 8.82 8.85 -4.84
C VAL A 48 10.24 9.13 -5.36
N PRO A 49 10.49 9.10 -6.67
CA PRO A 49 11.76 9.54 -7.21
C PRO A 49 11.97 11.04 -7.03
N TYR A 50 13.20 11.47 -7.08
CA TYR A 50 13.54 12.89 -7.07
C TYR A 50 14.45 13.23 -8.27
N PRO A 51 14.02 14.15 -9.14
CA PRO A 51 12.72 14.85 -9.15
C PRO A 51 11.54 13.93 -9.44
N MET A 52 10.37 14.26 -8.91
CA MET A 52 9.14 13.52 -9.16
C MET A 52 8.63 13.81 -10.57
N ASP A 53 8.30 12.77 -11.32
CA ASP A 53 7.69 12.90 -12.65
C ASP A 53 6.19 13.27 -12.59
N ASP A 54 5.62 13.65 -13.73
CA ASP A 54 4.23 14.10 -13.79
C ASP A 54 3.22 12.97 -13.54
N LYS A 55 3.56 11.71 -13.86
CA LYS A 55 2.68 10.56 -13.58
C LYS A 55 2.55 10.36 -12.08
N GLN A 56 3.66 10.45 -11.36
CA GLN A 56 3.67 10.30 -9.92
C GLN A 56 2.99 11.46 -9.21
N LYS A 57 3.20 12.70 -9.68
CA LYS A 57 2.43 13.85 -9.18
C LYS A 57 0.94 13.61 -9.31
N ARG A 58 0.47 13.24 -10.52
CA ARG A 58 -0.95 12.93 -10.75
C ARG A 58 -1.47 11.81 -9.86
N PHE A 59 -0.66 10.78 -9.59
CA PHE A 59 -1.05 9.71 -8.69
C PHE A 59 -1.23 10.20 -7.25
N ILE A 60 -0.27 10.99 -6.73
CA ILE A 60 -0.36 11.59 -5.39
C ILE A 60 -1.58 12.51 -5.29
N ASP A 61 -1.79 13.36 -6.30
CA ASP A 61 -2.95 14.27 -6.37
C ASP A 61 -4.27 13.49 -6.39
N ALA A 62 -4.33 12.39 -7.14
CA ALA A 62 -5.50 11.53 -7.19
C ALA A 62 -5.80 10.87 -5.83
N LEU A 63 -4.79 10.36 -5.13
CA LEU A 63 -4.96 9.81 -3.78
C LEU A 63 -5.46 10.89 -2.81
N THR A 64 -4.86 12.07 -2.85
CA THR A 64 -5.27 13.19 -2.01
C THR A 64 -6.72 13.60 -2.30
N TYR A 65 -7.10 13.67 -3.58
CA TYR A 65 -8.48 13.96 -4.01
C TYR A 65 -9.48 12.88 -3.53
N MET A 66 -9.05 11.62 -3.44
CA MET A 66 -9.88 10.54 -2.87
C MET A 66 -10.04 10.63 -1.36
N GLY A 67 -9.29 11.50 -0.68
CA GLY A 67 -9.34 11.67 0.77
C GLY A 67 -8.22 10.98 1.55
N TYR A 68 -7.19 10.49 0.89
CA TYR A 68 -6.02 9.95 1.56
C TYR A 68 -5.10 11.05 2.12
N THR A 69 -4.58 10.84 3.30
CA THR A 69 -3.42 11.56 3.81
C THR A 69 -2.16 10.87 3.29
N VAL A 70 -1.53 11.46 2.26
CA VAL A 70 -0.38 10.84 1.59
C VAL A 70 0.93 11.27 2.27
N ARG A 71 1.76 10.29 2.64
CA ARG A 71 3.13 10.47 3.11
C ARG A 71 4.09 10.02 2.02
N THR A 72 5.00 10.89 1.64
CA THR A 72 6.00 10.58 0.62
C THR A 72 7.40 10.72 1.16
N LYS A 73 8.32 9.91 0.66
CA LYS A 73 9.75 9.99 0.95
C LYS A 73 10.55 9.86 -0.34
N PRO A 74 11.53 10.72 -0.59
CA PRO A 74 12.33 10.59 -1.79
C PRO A 74 13.15 9.29 -1.74
N LEU A 75 13.24 8.62 -2.88
CA LEU A 75 14.09 7.48 -3.09
C LEU A 75 15.55 7.91 -3.01
N ARG A 76 16.34 7.18 -2.24
CA ARG A 76 17.79 7.35 -2.18
C ARG A 76 18.47 6.26 -2.99
N GLU A 77 19.43 6.64 -3.79
CA GLU A 77 20.32 5.69 -4.44
C GLU A 77 21.40 5.27 -3.42
N LEU A 78 21.50 3.98 -3.21
CA LEU A 78 22.54 3.36 -2.38
C LEU A 78 23.30 2.40 -3.27
N THR A 79 24.62 2.58 -3.37
CA THR A 79 25.50 1.66 -4.06
C THR A 79 26.03 0.67 -3.03
N ASP A 80 25.87 -0.62 -3.26
CA ASP A 80 26.41 -1.65 -2.40
C ASP A 80 27.90 -1.91 -2.67
N ASP A 81 28.51 -2.77 -1.86
CA ASP A 81 29.95 -3.12 -1.97
C ASP A 81 30.29 -3.86 -3.28
N ALA A 82 29.29 -4.39 -3.98
CA ALA A 82 29.42 -5.00 -5.31
C ALA A 82 29.31 -3.98 -6.45
N GLY A 83 29.07 -2.69 -6.14
CA GLY A 83 28.89 -1.60 -7.12
C GLY A 83 27.50 -1.56 -7.74
N GLU A 84 26.53 -2.34 -7.23
CA GLU A 84 25.15 -2.28 -7.69
C GLU A 84 24.40 -1.14 -7.00
N THR A 85 23.70 -0.34 -7.80
CA THR A 85 22.92 0.79 -7.29
C THR A 85 21.50 0.36 -7.03
N HIS A 86 21.08 0.45 -5.78
CA HIS A 86 19.70 0.17 -5.33
C HIS A 86 19.02 1.47 -4.93
N ARG A 87 17.74 1.59 -5.30
CA ARG A 87 16.92 2.72 -4.85
C ARG A 87 16.08 2.28 -3.66
N ARG A 88 16.21 2.97 -2.54
CA ARG A 88 15.50 2.64 -1.29
C ARG A 88 14.87 3.88 -0.67
N ALA A 89 13.68 3.70 -0.15
CA ALA A 89 13.08 4.56 0.88
C ALA A 89 12.19 3.67 1.75
N ASN A 90 12.36 3.76 3.05
CA ASN A 90 11.53 3.06 4.02
C ASN A 90 10.65 4.10 4.72
N LEU A 91 9.34 3.87 4.74
CA LEU A 91 8.36 4.72 5.40
C LEU A 91 7.73 4.05 6.64
N ASP A 92 8.32 2.97 7.15
CA ASP A 92 7.79 2.26 8.32
C ASP A 92 7.78 3.16 9.56
N ILE A 93 8.80 4.02 9.70
CA ILE A 93 8.86 5.00 10.79
C ILE A 93 7.71 6.00 10.70
N GLU A 94 7.44 6.53 9.51
CA GLU A 94 6.33 7.46 9.25
C GLU A 94 4.99 6.77 9.52
N LEU A 95 4.81 5.52 9.08
CA LEU A 95 3.61 4.74 9.32
C LEU A 95 3.41 4.48 10.82
N VAL A 96 4.43 3.97 11.52
CA VAL A 96 4.37 3.72 12.95
C VAL A 96 4.13 5.02 13.74
N THR A 97 4.73 6.11 13.31
CA THR A 97 4.52 7.44 13.94
C THR A 97 3.07 7.87 13.83
N ASP A 98 2.48 7.85 12.62
CA ASP A 98 1.07 8.20 12.44
C ASP A 98 0.15 7.21 13.20
N LEU A 99 0.45 5.90 13.15
CA LEU A 99 -0.28 4.85 13.84
C LEU A 99 -0.37 5.11 15.35
N LEU A 100 0.74 5.43 16.00
CA LEU A 100 0.80 5.62 17.44
C LEU A 100 0.37 7.04 17.88
N SER A 101 0.69 8.06 17.09
CA SER A 101 0.30 9.45 17.44
C SER A 101 -1.20 9.69 17.33
N THR A 102 -1.90 8.96 16.45
CA THR A 102 -3.34 9.06 16.25
C THR A 102 -4.15 8.01 17.01
N VAL A 103 -3.52 7.18 17.86
CA VAL A 103 -4.15 6.04 18.53
C VAL A 103 -5.43 6.37 19.30
N ASN A 104 -5.59 7.58 19.81
CA ASN A 104 -6.79 8.01 20.53
C ASN A 104 -7.94 8.45 19.60
N LEU A 105 -7.72 8.52 18.29
CA LEU A 105 -8.67 9.05 17.32
C LEU A 105 -9.42 7.94 16.56
N TYR A 106 -9.00 6.69 16.69
CA TYR A 106 -9.67 5.50 16.13
C TYR A 106 -9.83 4.39 17.17
N ASP A 107 -10.66 3.43 16.86
CA ASP A 107 -10.93 2.25 17.67
C ASP A 107 -10.35 0.99 16.99
N THR A 108 -10.37 0.95 15.66
CA THR A 108 -9.79 -0.10 14.84
C THR A 108 -8.76 0.49 13.87
N ALA A 109 -7.56 -0.09 13.85
CA ALA A 109 -6.55 0.13 12.82
C ALA A 109 -6.63 -0.97 11.76
N VAL A 110 -6.68 -0.59 10.49
CA VAL A 110 -6.54 -1.50 9.36
C VAL A 110 -5.19 -1.25 8.70
N LEU A 111 -4.30 -2.24 8.75
CA LEU A 111 -2.97 -2.19 8.16
C LEU A 111 -2.96 -2.99 6.86
N LEU A 112 -2.70 -2.32 5.73
CA LEU A 112 -2.47 -2.99 4.46
C LEU A 112 -0.96 -3.20 4.28
N THR A 113 -0.43 -4.21 4.93
CA THR A 113 0.97 -4.65 4.87
C THR A 113 1.07 -6.10 5.32
N GLY A 114 2.10 -6.81 4.86
CA GLY A 114 2.46 -8.15 5.35
C GLY A 114 3.80 -8.17 6.11
N ASP A 115 4.39 -6.99 6.30
CA ASP A 115 5.72 -6.86 6.85
C ASP A 115 5.77 -7.17 8.35
N GLY A 116 6.65 -8.09 8.74
CA GLY A 116 6.87 -8.52 10.12
C GLY A 116 7.34 -7.41 11.05
N ASP A 117 7.97 -6.36 10.53
CA ASP A 117 8.45 -5.24 11.34
C ASP A 117 7.31 -4.49 12.05
N PHE A 118 6.05 -4.71 11.60
CA PHE A 118 4.87 -4.15 12.25
C PHE A 118 4.31 -5.03 13.40
N GLU A 119 4.87 -6.20 13.69
CA GLU A 119 4.45 -7.02 14.84
C GLU A 119 4.41 -6.21 16.13
N ARG A 120 5.52 -5.58 16.49
CA ARG A 120 5.62 -4.81 17.73
C ARG A 120 4.69 -3.61 17.80
N PRO A 121 4.56 -2.77 16.76
CA PRO A 121 3.51 -1.73 16.69
C PRO A 121 2.09 -2.27 16.92
N VAL A 122 1.74 -3.41 16.34
CA VAL A 122 0.42 -4.06 16.52
C VAL A 122 0.20 -4.47 17.99
N GLU A 123 1.16 -5.11 18.62
CA GLU A 123 1.08 -5.45 20.06
C GLU A 123 0.85 -4.20 20.93
N VAL A 124 1.55 -3.10 20.62
CA VAL A 124 1.39 -1.83 21.36
C VAL A 124 -0.04 -1.28 21.17
N LEU A 125 -0.62 -1.34 19.97
CA LEU A 125 -2.00 -0.92 19.75
C LEU A 125 -2.98 -1.76 20.56
N ARG A 126 -2.82 -3.08 20.51
CA ARG A 126 -3.69 -4.01 21.25
C ARG A 126 -3.59 -3.79 22.76
N SER A 127 -2.38 -3.51 23.30
CA SER A 127 -2.20 -3.17 24.72
C SER A 127 -2.91 -1.88 25.12
N LYS A 128 -3.19 -1.00 24.14
CA LYS A 128 -3.98 0.23 24.30
C LYS A 128 -5.49 0.01 24.04
N GLY A 129 -5.92 -1.25 23.92
CA GLY A 129 -7.33 -1.60 23.70
C GLY A 129 -7.81 -1.32 22.28
N LYS A 130 -6.92 -1.23 21.30
CA LYS A 130 -7.30 -1.08 19.89
C LYS A 130 -7.42 -2.43 19.22
N ARG A 131 -8.41 -2.55 18.34
CA ARG A 131 -8.52 -3.68 17.42
C ARG A 131 -7.61 -3.44 16.22
N VAL A 132 -6.91 -4.48 15.79
CA VAL A 132 -6.01 -4.40 14.63
C VAL A 132 -6.38 -5.47 13.62
N MET A 133 -6.69 -5.00 12.41
CA MET A 133 -6.91 -5.84 11.24
C MET A 133 -5.70 -5.70 10.30
N VAL A 134 -5.13 -6.83 9.88
CA VAL A 134 -4.07 -6.87 8.88
C VAL A 134 -4.65 -7.39 7.58
N ALA A 135 -4.44 -6.67 6.48
CA ALA A 135 -4.89 -7.05 5.16
C ALA A 135 -3.69 -7.18 4.21
N SER A 136 -3.45 -8.38 3.69
CA SER A 136 -2.35 -8.70 2.79
C SER A 136 -2.62 -10.01 2.06
N ILE A 137 -1.62 -10.56 1.38
CA ILE A 137 -1.69 -11.92 0.82
C ILE A 137 -0.84 -12.87 1.66
N PRO A 138 -1.25 -14.14 1.84
CA PRO A 138 -0.55 -15.09 2.72
C PRO A 138 0.93 -15.25 2.40
N GLU A 139 1.29 -15.21 1.11
CA GLU A 139 2.65 -15.42 0.63
C GLU A 139 3.60 -14.23 0.92
N MET A 140 3.07 -13.12 1.41
CA MET A 140 3.82 -11.91 1.75
C MET A 140 3.62 -11.48 3.21
N THR A 141 2.84 -12.23 3.96
CA THR A 141 2.56 -11.89 5.36
C THR A 141 3.45 -12.73 6.28
N SER A 142 4.19 -12.05 7.17
CA SER A 142 4.94 -12.77 8.18
C SER A 142 4.01 -13.54 9.14
N TYR A 143 4.47 -14.67 9.61
CA TYR A 143 3.72 -15.48 10.55
C TYR A 143 3.47 -14.71 11.86
N GLU A 144 4.47 -13.99 12.33
CA GLU A 144 4.45 -13.20 13.55
C GLU A 144 3.39 -12.10 13.48
N LEU A 145 3.39 -11.30 12.41
CA LEU A 145 2.40 -10.23 12.21
C LEU A 145 0.97 -10.79 12.16
N ARG A 146 0.80 -11.93 11.47
CA ARG A 146 -0.52 -12.55 11.36
C ARG A 146 -1.04 -13.03 12.71
N ASN A 147 -0.17 -13.54 13.58
CA ASN A 147 -0.55 -14.07 14.89
C ASN A 147 -0.91 -12.99 15.90
N VAL A 148 -0.30 -11.81 15.79
CA VAL A 148 -0.59 -10.71 16.73
C VAL A 148 -1.79 -9.87 16.28
N ALA A 149 -2.26 -9.98 15.05
CA ALA A 149 -3.46 -9.30 14.58
C ALA A 149 -4.73 -9.89 15.21
N ASP A 150 -5.74 -9.05 15.45
CA ASP A 150 -7.06 -9.53 15.88
C ASP A 150 -7.85 -10.13 14.73
N GLU A 151 -7.56 -9.68 13.49
CA GLU A 151 -8.17 -10.18 12.28
C GLU A 151 -7.18 -10.12 11.12
N TYR A 152 -7.18 -11.16 10.30
CA TYR A 152 -6.42 -11.21 9.05
C TYR A 152 -7.37 -11.30 7.86
N VAL A 153 -7.20 -10.40 6.88
CA VAL A 153 -7.96 -10.35 5.64
C VAL A 153 -7.05 -10.73 4.48
N ASP A 154 -7.33 -11.87 3.83
CA ASP A 154 -6.68 -12.19 2.56
C ASP A 154 -7.25 -11.29 1.46
N LEU A 155 -6.38 -10.49 0.83
CA LEU A 155 -6.77 -9.60 -0.27
C LEU A 155 -7.34 -10.35 -1.48
N LYS A 156 -7.06 -11.65 -1.62
CA LYS A 156 -7.67 -12.50 -2.65
C LYS A 156 -9.16 -12.69 -2.41
N ASP A 157 -9.58 -12.84 -1.14
CA ASP A 157 -10.96 -13.10 -0.78
C ASP A 157 -11.86 -11.88 -1.03
N ILE A 158 -11.30 -10.68 -0.92
CA ILE A 158 -12.01 -9.42 -1.17
C ILE A 158 -11.77 -8.84 -2.57
N ARG A 159 -11.18 -9.62 -3.49
CA ARG A 159 -10.83 -9.19 -4.85
C ARG A 159 -11.96 -8.42 -5.55
N ALA A 160 -13.17 -8.96 -5.54
CA ALA A 160 -14.33 -8.35 -6.20
C ALA A 160 -14.63 -6.92 -5.70
N SER A 161 -14.29 -6.64 -4.43
CA SER A 161 -14.53 -5.35 -3.78
C SER A 161 -13.39 -4.35 -3.95
N VAL A 162 -12.19 -4.79 -4.36
CA VAL A 162 -10.98 -3.94 -4.38
C VAL A 162 -10.23 -3.93 -5.71
N GLU A 163 -10.57 -4.83 -6.64
CA GLU A 163 -9.89 -4.92 -7.94
C GLU A 163 -10.22 -3.71 -8.84
N ARG A 164 -9.22 -3.18 -9.53
CA ARG A 164 -9.38 -2.21 -10.61
C ARG A 164 -9.81 -2.94 -11.89
N PRO A 165 -11.04 -2.75 -12.38
CA PRO A 165 -11.52 -3.45 -13.55
C PRO A 165 -10.77 -2.98 -14.81
N GLY A 166 -10.51 -3.92 -15.73
CA GLY A 166 -9.91 -3.62 -17.04
C GLY A 166 -8.40 -3.37 -17.04
N TYR A 167 -7.75 -3.30 -15.88
CA TYR A 167 -6.29 -3.19 -15.81
C TYR A 167 -5.64 -4.57 -15.76
N ARG A 168 -4.77 -4.85 -16.74
CA ARG A 168 -3.92 -6.04 -16.74
C ARG A 168 -2.48 -5.60 -16.48
N LEU A 169 -1.85 -6.17 -15.48
CA LEU A 169 -0.41 -6.00 -15.29
C LEU A 169 0.33 -6.55 -16.52
N PRO A 170 1.30 -5.80 -17.07
CA PRO A 170 2.18 -6.29 -18.12
C PRO A 170 2.77 -7.65 -17.77
N SER A 171 2.88 -8.55 -18.75
CA SER A 171 3.36 -9.93 -18.54
C SER A 171 4.74 -9.97 -17.89
N GLU A 172 5.59 -9.01 -18.19
CA GLU A 172 6.94 -8.85 -17.65
C GLU A 172 6.97 -8.57 -16.13
N LEU A 173 5.88 -8.03 -15.60
CA LEU A 173 5.74 -7.73 -14.18
C LEU A 173 5.01 -8.81 -13.38
N ARG A 174 4.50 -9.85 -14.05
CA ARG A 174 3.79 -10.95 -13.39
C ARG A 174 4.76 -11.96 -12.85
N GLY A 175 4.66 -12.30 -11.57
CA GLY A 175 5.42 -13.40 -10.97
C GLY A 175 6.92 -13.14 -10.80
N ALA A 176 7.42 -11.92 -11.05
CA ALA A 176 8.79 -11.62 -10.70
C ALA A 176 8.96 -11.79 -9.19
N GLU A 177 9.90 -12.63 -8.78
CA GLU A 177 10.29 -12.74 -7.38
C GLU A 177 10.70 -11.37 -6.87
N THR A 178 9.78 -10.70 -6.20
CA THR A 178 10.12 -9.52 -5.44
C THR A 178 10.72 -10.01 -4.13
N ARG A 179 12.04 -9.93 -4.00
CA ARG A 179 12.59 -9.87 -2.65
C ARG A 179 11.78 -8.82 -1.90
N PRO A 180 11.27 -9.13 -0.70
CA PRO A 180 10.57 -8.14 0.08
C PRO A 180 11.53 -6.98 0.25
N PHE A 181 11.15 -5.81 -0.18
CA PHE A 181 11.76 -4.53 0.05
C PHE A 181 12.08 -3.69 -1.20
N TYR A 182 11.47 -2.51 -1.18
CA TYR A 182 11.95 -1.29 -1.82
C TYR A 182 11.88 -1.27 -3.35
N VAL A 183 10.72 -1.57 -3.89
CA VAL A 183 10.55 -1.41 -5.32
C VAL A 183 9.84 -0.11 -5.61
N THR A 184 10.62 0.75 -6.24
CA THR A 184 10.13 1.80 -7.09
C THR A 184 9.37 1.18 -8.22
N ALA A 185 8.08 1.16 -8.13
CA ALA A 185 7.33 1.00 -9.34
C ALA A 185 6.69 2.32 -9.69
N PRO A 186 6.84 2.77 -10.92
CA PRO A 186 5.95 3.76 -11.44
C PRO A 186 4.56 3.14 -11.48
N LEU A 187 3.69 3.56 -10.59
CA LEU A 187 2.26 3.40 -10.76
C LEU A 187 1.90 4.27 -11.97
N GLY A 188 1.78 3.65 -13.13
CA GLY A 188 1.43 4.36 -14.35
C GLY A 188 2.34 4.12 -15.55
N ALA A 189 3.13 3.06 -15.57
CA ALA A 189 3.63 2.55 -16.84
C ALA A 189 2.45 1.95 -17.61
N GLU A 190 2.13 2.59 -18.73
CA GLU A 190 1.22 2.14 -19.78
C GLU A 190 -0.29 2.30 -19.57
N GLU A 191 -0.76 3.55 -19.56
CA GLU A 191 -1.90 3.93 -20.38
C GLU A 191 -1.34 4.80 -21.52
N ASN A 192 -1.34 4.23 -22.70
CA ASN A 192 -1.40 4.84 -24.04
C ASN A 192 -0.30 4.41 -25.00
N ASP A 193 -0.65 3.39 -25.79
CA ASP A 193 -0.31 3.40 -27.22
C ASP A 193 -1.52 2.97 -28.09
N ALA A 194 -2.69 2.74 -27.49
CA ALA A 194 -3.86 2.27 -28.23
C ALA A 194 -4.82 3.39 -28.69
N ASP A 195 -4.71 4.61 -28.16
CA ASP A 195 -5.63 5.70 -28.50
C ASP A 195 -5.06 6.75 -29.47
N GLU A 196 -3.75 6.77 -29.73
CA GLU A 196 -3.20 7.66 -30.77
C GLU A 196 -3.40 7.11 -32.18
N GLU A 197 -3.44 5.78 -32.37
CA GLU A 197 -3.71 5.20 -33.70
C GLU A 197 -5.18 5.33 -34.17
N ARG A 198 -6.11 5.74 -33.31
CA ARG A 198 -7.51 5.97 -33.69
C ARG A 198 -7.84 7.41 -34.05
N ARG A 199 -6.92 8.35 -33.90
CA ARG A 199 -7.13 9.77 -34.28
C ARG A 199 -6.50 10.15 -35.59
N GLU A 200 -5.76 9.24 -36.24
CA GLU A 200 -5.16 9.50 -37.58
C GLU A 200 -5.75 8.63 -38.72
N ARG A 201 -6.95 8.10 -38.53
CA ARG A 201 -7.70 7.46 -39.65
C ARG A 201 -9.08 8.06 -39.81
#